data_b6cc761416b87e1f7f82ac5f38c9978e
#
_entry.id   b6cc761416b87e1f7f82ac5f38c9978e
#
_cell.length_a   1.000
_cell.length_b   1.000
_cell.length_c   1.000
_cell.angle_alpha   90.00
_cell.angle_beta   90.00
_cell.angle_gamma   90.00
#
_symmetry.space_group_name_H-M   'P 1'
#
loop_
_entity.id
_entity.type
_entity.pdbx_description
1 polymer ?
#
loop_
_entity_poly.entity_id
_entity_poly.type
_entity_poly.pdbx_seq_one_letter_code
_entity_poly.pdbx_strand_id
1 'polypeptide(L)'
;MTDPNAAPSRRRVILEDDIDGFTPAHVLLLQSTEVEVLGISAVSGNIWRDEVLAHTCRLLELAGHPQIPVLPGPVHPLLNSEAATERWEALYGKLVWKGAWTRQWVDGDTVQSAPRYHAHDVVPDLALGNPSVVRPADGPAALFMLRMVRQYPGEVSIVATGPLTNLALAQSLDPAFATLARELVYMGGSLNPRQQRNSVSARQFAREFVHSPRREFNIRWDPEAARIVMHAPWRRITMVPVDPSTATELTPHLLARMSAADTVIGQALRRREPGFPMWDELATALWLQPELATQVETLYVDTNTAFDAGYGDILSWAPGYQPGLGEQAQRVVHAVDVEAFEQLLIDRLTAAQPPAVGLPLPPLPPGEGARRADEGTPADKNAMPAEYDNEPAA
;
A
#
# COMPACT_ATOMS: atom_id res chain seq x y z
N MET A 1 -16.53 -5.70 -37.03
CA MET A 1 -17.16 -6.96 -36.64
C MET A 1 -16.25 -7.56 -35.58
N THR A 2 -16.68 -7.56 -34.33
CA THR A 2 -15.96 -8.21 -33.22
C THR A 2 -16.25 -9.70 -33.33
N ASP A 3 -15.19 -10.50 -33.30
CA ASP A 3 -15.30 -11.97 -33.27
C ASP A 3 -16.04 -12.37 -31.97
N PRO A 4 -17.21 -13.03 -32.07
CA PRO A 4 -17.99 -13.42 -30.88
C PRO A 4 -17.28 -14.52 -30.05
N ASN A 5 -16.18 -15.08 -30.53
CA ASN A 5 -15.35 -16.09 -29.84
C ASN A 5 -14.02 -15.53 -29.29
N ALA A 6 -13.77 -14.22 -29.40
CA ALA A 6 -12.59 -13.63 -28.79
C ALA A 6 -12.76 -13.71 -27.25
N ALA A 7 -11.83 -14.39 -26.58
CA ALA A 7 -11.76 -14.35 -25.12
C ALA A 7 -11.77 -12.88 -24.65
N PRO A 8 -12.50 -12.54 -23.59
CA PRO A 8 -12.55 -11.16 -23.10
C PRO A 8 -11.12 -10.68 -22.85
N SER A 9 -10.81 -9.49 -23.40
CA SER A 9 -9.49 -8.91 -23.22
C SER A 9 -9.22 -8.69 -21.73
N ARG A 10 -8.10 -9.22 -21.24
CA ARG A 10 -7.70 -9.03 -19.85
C ARG A 10 -7.50 -7.55 -19.55
N ARG A 11 -7.85 -7.14 -18.34
CA ARG A 11 -7.59 -5.78 -17.84
C ARG A 11 -6.10 -5.64 -17.57
N ARG A 12 -5.45 -4.65 -18.21
CA ARG A 12 -4.02 -4.40 -18.05
C ARG A 12 -3.76 -3.53 -16.85
N VAL A 13 -2.79 -3.94 -16.02
CA VAL A 13 -2.41 -3.19 -14.82
C VAL A 13 -0.89 -3.14 -14.64
N ILE A 14 -0.42 -2.01 -14.14
CA ILE A 14 0.89 -1.86 -13.52
C ILE A 14 0.63 -1.61 -12.04
N LEU A 15 1.28 -2.40 -11.18
CA LEU A 15 1.28 -2.17 -9.73
C LEU A 15 2.53 -1.38 -9.36
N GLU A 16 2.38 -0.37 -8.53
CA GLU A 16 3.45 0.40 -7.93
C GLU A 16 3.42 0.19 -6.42
N ASP A 17 4.55 -0.16 -5.80
CA ASP A 17 4.58 -0.68 -4.44
C ASP A 17 5.88 -0.37 -3.70
N ASP A 18 5.79 -0.21 -2.37
CA ASP A 18 6.92 0.01 -1.46
C ASP A 18 6.91 -0.99 -0.29
N ILE A 19 6.23 -2.12 -0.45
CA ILE A 19 5.90 -3.01 0.66
C ILE A 19 7.08 -3.85 1.16
N ASP A 20 7.04 -4.09 2.48
CA ASP A 20 7.90 -5.02 3.20
C ASP A 20 7.27 -6.42 3.24
N GLY A 21 7.89 -7.35 2.56
CA GLY A 21 7.57 -8.76 2.65
C GLY A 21 6.49 -9.26 1.70
N PHE A 22 5.66 -10.18 2.17
CA PHE A 22 4.58 -10.78 1.39
C PHE A 22 3.31 -9.94 1.48
N THR A 23 2.76 -9.55 0.35
CA THR A 23 1.50 -8.80 0.30
C THR A 23 0.39 -9.56 -0.40
N PRO A 24 -0.78 -9.70 0.25
CA PRO A 24 -1.99 -10.17 -0.42
C PRO A 24 -2.39 -9.31 -1.64
N ALA A 25 -2.04 -8.02 -1.67
CA ALA A 25 -2.35 -7.11 -2.78
C ALA A 25 -1.79 -7.63 -4.12
N HIS A 26 -0.53 -8.07 -4.15
CA HIS A 26 0.05 -8.68 -5.36
C HIS A 26 -0.68 -9.97 -5.74
N VAL A 27 -0.95 -10.84 -4.76
CA VAL A 27 -1.60 -12.12 -5.01
C VAL A 27 -3.02 -11.95 -5.54
N LEU A 28 -3.76 -10.94 -5.09
CA LEU A 28 -5.07 -10.59 -5.66
C LEU A 28 -5.00 -10.40 -7.17
N LEU A 29 -4.01 -9.65 -7.66
CA LEU A 29 -3.84 -9.44 -9.11
C LEU A 29 -3.37 -10.70 -9.83
N LEU A 30 -2.39 -11.40 -9.26
CA LEU A 30 -1.78 -12.58 -9.87
C LEU A 30 -2.78 -13.76 -9.99
N GLN A 31 -3.71 -13.86 -9.06
CA GLN A 31 -4.77 -14.91 -9.06
C GLN A 31 -6.04 -14.49 -9.82
N SER A 32 -6.09 -13.28 -10.36
CA SER A 32 -7.24 -12.79 -11.13
C SER A 32 -7.06 -13.11 -12.62
N THR A 33 -7.76 -14.10 -13.12
CA THR A 33 -7.64 -14.57 -14.51
C THR A 33 -8.04 -13.51 -15.54
N GLU A 34 -8.86 -12.54 -15.13
CA GLU A 34 -9.29 -11.37 -15.90
C GLU A 34 -8.26 -10.25 -15.97
N VAL A 35 -7.10 -10.42 -15.30
CA VAL A 35 -6.04 -9.41 -15.19
C VAL A 35 -4.79 -9.83 -15.96
N GLU A 36 -4.14 -8.86 -16.60
CA GLU A 36 -2.80 -8.94 -17.16
C GLU A 36 -1.90 -7.96 -16.41
N VAL A 37 -1.05 -8.47 -15.52
CA VAL A 37 -0.04 -7.67 -14.82
C VAL A 37 1.11 -7.42 -15.78
N LEU A 38 1.23 -6.19 -16.27
CA LEU A 38 2.29 -5.79 -17.21
C LEU A 38 3.65 -5.67 -16.55
N GLY A 39 3.67 -5.32 -15.28
CA GLY A 39 4.88 -5.19 -14.47
C GLY A 39 4.56 -4.65 -13.09
N ILE A 40 5.54 -4.76 -12.19
CA ILE A 40 5.48 -4.21 -10.83
C ILE A 40 6.64 -3.24 -10.69
N SER A 41 6.35 -2.01 -10.28
CA SER A 41 7.35 -0.98 -10.04
C SER A 41 7.63 -0.83 -8.55
N ALA A 42 8.90 -0.91 -8.19
CA ALA A 42 9.34 -0.72 -6.82
C ALA A 42 9.70 0.76 -6.58
N VAL A 43 9.28 1.29 -5.44
CA VAL A 43 9.64 2.63 -4.96
C VAL A 43 10.12 2.52 -3.52
N SER A 44 10.97 3.44 -3.06
CA SER A 44 11.30 3.55 -1.64
C SER A 44 10.16 4.20 -0.88
N GLY A 45 9.89 3.68 0.29
CA GLY A 45 8.87 4.18 1.20
C GLY A 45 8.98 3.46 2.53
N ASN A 46 8.17 2.44 2.77
CA ASN A 46 8.25 1.61 3.99
C ASN A 46 9.63 0.98 4.17
N ILE A 47 10.24 0.54 3.09
CA ILE A 47 11.62 0.06 3.00
C ILE A 47 12.32 0.66 1.79
N TRP A 48 13.61 0.42 1.63
CA TRP A 48 14.36 0.90 0.48
C TRP A 48 14.00 0.14 -0.81
N ARG A 49 14.02 0.83 -1.95
CA ARG A 49 13.69 0.30 -3.28
C ARG A 49 14.35 -1.05 -3.61
N ASP A 50 15.63 -1.24 -3.29
CA ASP A 50 16.34 -2.46 -3.64
C ASP A 50 15.87 -3.66 -2.80
N GLU A 51 15.43 -3.40 -1.57
CA GLU A 51 14.77 -4.39 -0.72
C GLU A 51 13.36 -4.70 -1.25
N VAL A 52 12.57 -3.68 -1.67
CA VAL A 52 11.27 -3.89 -2.34
C VAL A 52 11.42 -4.76 -3.58
N LEU A 53 12.45 -4.49 -4.42
CA LEU A 53 12.75 -5.32 -5.59
C LEU A 53 12.98 -6.78 -5.22
N ALA A 54 13.77 -7.03 -4.17
CA ALA A 54 14.09 -8.38 -3.72
C ALA A 54 12.83 -9.10 -3.18
N HIS A 55 12.01 -8.43 -2.36
CA HIS A 55 10.75 -8.97 -1.87
C HIS A 55 9.79 -9.29 -3.01
N THR A 56 9.63 -8.37 -3.96
CA THR A 56 8.73 -8.56 -5.11
C THR A 56 9.19 -9.72 -5.99
N CYS A 57 10.48 -9.80 -6.33
CA CYS A 57 11.02 -10.93 -7.09
C CYS A 57 10.76 -12.26 -6.36
N ARG A 58 10.99 -12.29 -5.04
CA ARG A 58 10.74 -13.48 -4.22
C ARG A 58 9.26 -13.87 -4.20
N LEU A 59 8.36 -12.90 -4.05
CA LEU A 59 6.92 -13.14 -4.10
C LEU A 59 6.49 -13.73 -5.45
N LEU A 60 7.00 -13.18 -6.55
CA LEU A 60 6.70 -13.68 -7.90
C LEU A 60 7.20 -15.12 -8.10
N GLU A 61 8.35 -15.50 -7.56
CA GLU A 61 8.82 -16.88 -7.55
C GLU A 61 7.86 -17.79 -6.77
N LEU A 62 7.45 -17.39 -5.57
CA LEU A 62 6.51 -18.16 -4.74
C LEU A 62 5.13 -18.28 -5.38
N ALA A 63 4.67 -17.23 -6.07
CA ALA A 63 3.40 -17.23 -6.79
C ALA A 63 3.45 -17.91 -8.17
N GLY A 64 4.62 -18.36 -8.64
CA GLY A 64 4.78 -19.02 -9.95
C GLY A 64 4.77 -18.08 -11.15
N HIS A 65 5.04 -16.80 -10.96
CA HIS A 65 5.03 -15.74 -12.00
C HIS A 65 6.38 -15.02 -12.18
N PRO A 66 7.54 -15.69 -12.20
CA PRO A 66 8.87 -15.05 -12.25
C PRO A 66 9.15 -14.27 -13.55
N GLN A 67 8.29 -14.42 -14.56
CA GLN A 67 8.40 -13.73 -15.85
C GLN A 67 7.86 -12.29 -15.81
N ILE A 68 7.09 -11.91 -14.79
CA ILE A 68 6.56 -10.54 -14.68
C ILE A 68 7.74 -9.60 -14.36
N PRO A 69 7.91 -8.53 -15.15
CA PRO A 69 9.01 -7.61 -14.94
C PRO A 69 8.84 -6.80 -13.66
N VAL A 70 9.91 -6.70 -12.88
CA VAL A 70 9.99 -5.82 -11.70
C VAL A 70 10.91 -4.67 -12.04
N LEU A 71 10.44 -3.43 -11.87
CA LEU A 71 11.08 -2.22 -12.36
C LEU A 71 11.60 -1.36 -11.20
N PRO A 72 12.89 -0.95 -11.20
CA PRO A 72 13.42 -0.07 -10.18
C PRO A 72 12.91 1.36 -10.35
N GLY A 73 12.35 1.92 -9.29
CA GLY A 73 12.08 3.34 -9.16
C GLY A 73 13.28 4.13 -8.61
N PRO A 74 13.11 5.40 -8.24
CA PRO A 74 14.12 6.17 -7.56
C PRO A 74 14.35 5.65 -6.13
N VAL A 75 15.57 5.86 -5.64
CA VAL A 75 15.94 5.49 -4.24
C VAL A 75 15.37 6.49 -3.26
N HIS A 76 15.30 7.75 -3.64
CA HIS A 76 14.89 8.85 -2.78
C HIS A 76 13.63 9.54 -3.33
N PRO A 77 12.83 10.18 -2.47
CA PRO A 77 11.76 11.07 -2.90
C PRO A 77 12.32 12.27 -3.67
N LEU A 78 11.45 13.06 -4.31
CA LEU A 78 11.88 14.17 -5.17
C LEU A 78 12.63 15.26 -4.40
N LEU A 79 12.12 15.69 -3.26
CA LEU A 79 12.71 16.75 -2.45
C LEU A 79 12.89 16.38 -0.97
N ASN A 80 11.99 15.60 -0.41
CA ASN A 80 12.08 15.17 0.98
C ASN A 80 13.33 14.31 1.23
N SER A 81 13.80 14.28 2.47
CA SER A 81 14.97 13.50 2.87
C SER A 81 14.90 13.14 4.35
N GLU A 82 15.73 12.18 4.79
CA GLU A 82 15.86 11.84 6.21
C GLU A 82 16.20 13.08 7.05
N ALA A 83 17.17 13.90 6.60
CA ALA A 83 17.59 15.11 7.30
C ALA A 83 16.45 16.17 7.35
N ALA A 84 15.69 16.35 6.27
CA ALA A 84 14.54 17.24 6.26
C ALA A 84 13.45 16.75 7.23
N THR A 85 13.19 15.44 7.24
CA THR A 85 12.24 14.82 8.16
C THR A 85 12.66 14.96 9.63
N GLU A 86 13.93 14.73 9.95
CA GLU A 86 14.47 14.96 11.31
C GLU A 86 14.36 16.44 11.72
N ARG A 87 14.59 17.37 10.78
CA ARG A 87 14.41 18.80 11.03
C ARG A 87 12.95 19.15 11.28
N TRP A 88 12.03 18.57 10.50
CA TRP A 88 10.60 18.72 10.70
C TRP A 88 10.18 18.22 12.09
N GLU A 89 10.62 17.02 12.48
CA GLU A 89 10.37 16.45 13.80
C GLU A 89 10.88 17.33 14.97
N ALA A 90 12.01 17.98 14.77
CA ALA A 90 12.56 18.90 15.79
C ALA A 90 11.72 20.16 15.97
N LEU A 91 10.95 20.56 14.95
CA LEU A 91 10.10 21.76 14.99
C LEU A 91 8.67 21.46 15.42
N TYR A 92 8.11 20.32 14.98
CA TYR A 92 6.68 20.07 15.02
C TYR A 92 6.28 18.78 15.77
N GLY A 93 7.24 17.98 16.19
CA GLY A 93 6.99 16.75 16.95
C GLY A 93 7.32 15.47 16.19
N LYS A 94 7.45 14.38 16.94
CA LYS A 94 7.89 13.10 16.43
C LYS A 94 6.82 12.43 15.58
N LEU A 95 7.23 11.84 14.46
CA LEU A 95 6.42 10.99 13.62
C LEU A 95 6.47 9.55 14.14
N VAL A 96 5.34 8.88 14.10
CA VAL A 96 5.24 7.48 14.53
C VAL A 96 5.98 6.56 13.57
N TRP A 97 5.80 6.77 12.27
CA TRP A 97 6.41 5.98 11.21
C TRP A 97 7.08 6.89 10.16
N LYS A 98 8.30 6.54 9.77
CA LYS A 98 9.10 7.27 8.76
C LYS A 98 9.62 6.33 7.66
N GLY A 99 8.98 5.17 7.48
CA GLY A 99 9.44 4.18 6.51
C GLY A 99 10.89 3.76 6.76
N ALA A 100 11.65 3.66 5.67
CA ALA A 100 13.06 3.28 5.68
C ALA A 100 13.96 4.19 6.56
N TRP A 101 13.50 5.37 6.95
CA TRP A 101 14.22 6.27 7.87
C TRP A 101 13.90 6.03 9.35
N THR A 102 13.04 5.06 9.69
CA THR A 102 12.66 4.78 11.08
C THR A 102 13.78 4.03 11.79
N ARG A 103 14.43 4.67 12.77
CA ARG A 103 15.51 4.08 13.57
C ARG A 103 14.99 3.37 14.80
N GLN A 104 13.93 3.90 15.40
CA GLN A 104 13.29 3.37 16.59
C GLN A 104 11.83 3.83 16.66
N TRP A 105 11.00 3.06 17.32
CA TRP A 105 9.62 3.46 17.59
C TRP A 105 9.57 4.61 18.60
N VAL A 106 8.60 5.48 18.43
CA VAL A 106 8.30 6.53 19.42
C VAL A 106 7.66 5.86 20.63
N ASP A 107 8.19 6.14 21.83
CA ASP A 107 7.68 5.68 23.14
C ASP A 107 7.75 4.17 23.43
N GLY A 108 8.43 3.37 22.65
CA GLY A 108 8.68 1.97 22.95
C GLY A 108 7.45 1.04 22.89
N ASP A 109 6.27 1.55 22.60
CA ASP A 109 5.05 0.77 22.38
C ASP A 109 5.06 0.19 20.97
N THR A 110 5.61 -1.01 20.84
CA THR A 110 5.65 -1.70 19.58
C THR A 110 4.72 -2.89 19.58
N VAL A 111 3.86 -2.92 18.60
CA VAL A 111 3.10 -4.09 18.20
C VAL A 111 3.81 -4.83 17.09
N GLN A 112 4.82 -4.20 16.53
CA GLN A 112 5.65 -4.67 15.44
C GLN A 112 7.06 -4.99 15.91
N SER A 113 7.75 -5.83 15.15
CA SER A 113 9.19 -6.00 15.27
C SER A 113 9.90 -4.66 15.18
N ALA A 114 11.08 -4.56 15.81
CA ALA A 114 11.91 -3.35 15.75
C ALA A 114 12.12 -2.90 14.29
N PRO A 115 12.12 -1.56 14.01
CA PRO A 115 12.45 -1.06 12.68
C PRO A 115 13.83 -1.55 12.24
N ARG A 116 13.96 -1.96 10.98
CA ARG A 116 15.23 -2.42 10.41
C ARG A 116 15.90 -1.27 9.68
N TYR A 117 16.47 -0.32 10.44
CA TYR A 117 17.20 0.77 9.82
C TYR A 117 18.53 0.28 9.21
N HIS A 118 18.73 0.55 7.91
CA HIS A 118 19.96 0.29 7.18
C HIS A 118 20.16 1.30 6.04
N ALA A 119 21.34 1.29 5.42
CA ALA A 119 21.61 2.13 4.26
C ALA A 119 20.85 1.63 3.03
N HIS A 120 20.54 2.54 2.11
CA HIS A 120 19.71 2.26 0.94
C HIS A 120 20.27 1.23 -0.04
N ASP A 121 21.58 0.97 0.00
CA ASP A 121 22.31 0.01 -0.83
C ASP A 121 22.51 -1.35 -0.14
N VAL A 122 21.91 -1.54 1.02
CA VAL A 122 21.90 -2.80 1.76
C VAL A 122 20.55 -3.49 1.55
N VAL A 123 20.58 -4.75 1.16
CA VAL A 123 19.39 -5.62 1.15
C VAL A 123 19.60 -6.68 2.21
N PRO A 124 18.83 -6.69 3.30
CA PRO A 124 18.92 -7.68 4.34
C PRO A 124 18.40 -9.03 3.87
N ASP A 125 18.74 -10.11 4.60
CA ASP A 125 18.14 -11.42 4.35
C ASP A 125 16.63 -11.38 4.56
N LEU A 126 15.89 -11.86 3.57
CA LEU A 126 14.44 -11.80 3.57
C LEU A 126 13.84 -12.94 4.41
N ALA A 127 12.79 -12.64 5.18
CA ALA A 127 12.09 -13.63 6.01
C ALA A 127 11.48 -14.81 5.22
N LEU A 128 11.13 -14.58 3.95
CA LEU A 128 10.64 -15.63 3.03
C LEU A 128 11.77 -16.28 2.21
N GLY A 129 13.02 -15.98 2.53
CA GLY A 129 14.21 -16.34 1.75
C GLY A 129 14.47 -15.37 0.60
N ASN A 130 15.73 -15.26 0.22
CA ASN A 130 16.14 -14.41 -0.88
C ASN A 130 15.63 -14.98 -2.22
N PRO A 131 15.32 -14.13 -3.22
CA PRO A 131 14.98 -14.61 -4.55
C PRO A 131 16.16 -15.32 -5.19
N SER A 132 15.90 -16.31 -6.04
CA SER A 132 16.96 -17.04 -6.77
C SER A 132 17.75 -16.09 -7.68
N VAL A 133 17.08 -15.10 -8.22
CA VAL A 133 17.68 -14.04 -9.03
C VAL A 133 16.87 -12.74 -8.86
N VAL A 134 17.52 -11.69 -8.40
CA VAL A 134 16.97 -10.33 -8.55
C VAL A 134 17.26 -9.89 -9.98
N ARG A 135 16.22 -9.88 -10.81
CA ARG A 135 16.30 -9.38 -12.20
C ARG A 135 15.38 -8.17 -12.33
N PRO A 136 15.86 -6.97 -11.99
CA PRO A 136 15.15 -5.79 -12.39
C PRO A 136 15.06 -5.78 -13.91
N ALA A 137 13.91 -5.45 -14.47
CA ALA A 137 13.77 -5.25 -15.89
C ALA A 137 14.61 -4.02 -16.33
N ASP A 138 14.99 -3.98 -17.59
CA ASP A 138 15.84 -2.91 -18.10
C ASP A 138 15.15 -1.54 -18.01
N GLY A 139 15.83 -0.62 -17.36
CA GLY A 139 15.47 0.78 -17.24
C GLY A 139 14.56 1.11 -16.05
N PRO A 140 14.39 2.41 -15.77
CA PRO A 140 13.61 2.90 -14.65
C PRO A 140 12.10 2.68 -14.83
N ALA A 141 11.40 2.49 -13.71
CA ALA A 141 9.95 2.26 -13.67
C ALA A 141 9.15 3.34 -14.43
N ALA A 142 9.49 4.61 -14.27
CA ALA A 142 8.82 5.71 -14.99
C ALA A 142 8.86 5.56 -16.51
N LEU A 143 10.00 5.14 -17.07
CA LEU A 143 10.12 4.91 -18.52
C LEU A 143 9.35 3.66 -18.99
N PHE A 144 9.28 2.63 -18.14
CA PHE A 144 8.44 1.47 -18.43
C PHE A 144 6.96 1.87 -18.45
N MET A 145 6.49 2.60 -17.45
CA MET A 145 5.10 3.10 -17.40
C MET A 145 4.76 3.88 -18.66
N LEU A 146 5.62 4.80 -19.07
CA LEU A 146 5.45 5.58 -20.30
C LEU A 146 5.35 4.69 -21.55
N ARG A 147 6.21 3.68 -21.67
CA ARG A 147 6.14 2.73 -22.80
C ARG A 147 4.82 2.00 -22.82
N MET A 148 4.35 1.51 -21.68
CA MET A 148 3.12 0.72 -21.59
C MET A 148 1.87 1.55 -21.91
N VAL A 149 1.74 2.76 -21.37
CA VAL A 149 0.59 3.62 -21.68
C VAL A 149 0.58 4.11 -23.13
N ARG A 150 1.77 4.23 -23.76
CA ARG A 150 1.88 4.55 -25.20
C ARG A 150 1.62 3.33 -26.09
N GLN A 151 1.98 2.13 -25.64
CA GLN A 151 1.72 0.88 -26.35
C GLN A 151 0.23 0.51 -26.31
N TYR A 152 -0.45 0.80 -25.20
CA TYR A 152 -1.85 0.46 -24.95
C TYR A 152 -2.65 1.70 -24.47
N PRO A 153 -2.85 2.72 -25.34
CA PRO A 153 -3.46 3.97 -24.93
C PRO A 153 -4.88 3.79 -24.42
N GLY A 154 -5.14 4.23 -23.19
CA GLY A 154 -6.45 4.14 -22.55
C GLY A 154 -6.81 2.74 -22.02
N GLU A 155 -5.86 1.79 -22.03
CA GLU A 155 -6.10 0.42 -21.59
C GLU A 155 -5.33 0.06 -20.29
N VAL A 156 -4.27 0.79 -19.96
CA VAL A 156 -3.42 0.50 -18.81
C VAL A 156 -3.94 1.22 -17.57
N SER A 157 -4.39 0.48 -16.58
CA SER A 157 -4.64 0.98 -15.24
C SER A 157 -3.35 0.97 -14.41
N ILE A 158 -3.21 1.92 -13.50
CA ILE A 158 -2.14 1.95 -12.52
C ILE A 158 -2.77 1.82 -11.14
N VAL A 159 -2.29 0.86 -10.35
CA VAL A 159 -2.62 0.72 -8.94
C VAL A 159 -1.35 1.07 -8.17
N ALA A 160 -1.37 2.16 -7.41
CA ALA A 160 -0.24 2.63 -6.63
C ALA A 160 -0.52 2.44 -5.15
N THR A 161 0.31 1.65 -4.48
CA THR A 161 0.20 1.31 -3.06
C THR A 161 1.35 1.89 -2.23
N GLY A 162 2.33 2.50 -2.89
CA GLY A 162 3.44 3.24 -2.29
C GLY A 162 3.44 4.73 -2.62
N PRO A 163 4.51 5.46 -2.24
CA PRO A 163 4.71 6.85 -2.60
C PRO A 163 4.72 7.08 -4.11
N LEU A 164 4.11 8.16 -4.59
CA LEU A 164 3.81 8.39 -6.02
C LEU A 164 5.01 8.87 -6.86
N THR A 165 6.24 8.67 -6.40
CA THR A 165 7.47 9.20 -7.02
C THR A 165 7.66 8.72 -8.46
N ASN A 166 7.41 7.44 -8.75
CA ASN A 166 7.52 6.89 -10.10
C ASN A 166 6.53 7.54 -11.08
N LEU A 167 5.29 7.76 -10.62
CA LEU A 167 4.23 8.37 -11.43
C LEU A 167 4.53 9.85 -11.70
N ALA A 168 5.04 10.56 -10.70
CA ALA A 168 5.45 11.96 -10.83
C ALA A 168 6.59 12.12 -11.85
N LEU A 169 7.57 11.22 -11.83
CA LEU A 169 8.65 11.20 -12.82
C LEU A 169 8.11 10.89 -14.22
N ALA A 170 7.21 9.92 -14.37
CA ALA A 170 6.59 9.60 -15.65
C ALA A 170 5.80 10.81 -16.20
N GLN A 171 4.99 11.47 -15.36
CA GLN A 171 4.22 12.65 -15.73
C GLN A 171 5.12 13.85 -16.10
N SER A 172 6.24 14.02 -15.37
CA SER A 172 7.20 15.10 -15.65
C SER A 172 7.97 14.88 -16.95
N LEU A 173 8.26 13.63 -17.29
CA LEU A 173 8.93 13.25 -18.55
C LEU A 173 7.99 13.36 -19.76
N ASP A 174 6.71 13.10 -19.58
CA ASP A 174 5.71 13.15 -20.64
C ASP A 174 4.37 13.66 -20.12
N PRO A 175 4.01 14.91 -20.42
CA PRO A 175 2.72 15.49 -19.99
C PRO A 175 1.47 14.72 -20.44
N ALA A 176 1.58 13.86 -21.46
CA ALA A 176 0.48 13.03 -21.94
C ALA A 176 0.29 11.73 -21.11
N PHE A 177 1.20 11.41 -20.17
CA PHE A 177 1.19 10.16 -19.41
C PHE A 177 -0.17 9.86 -18.78
N ALA A 178 -0.67 10.76 -17.96
CA ALA A 178 -1.95 10.56 -17.26
C ALA A 178 -3.15 10.44 -18.23
N THR A 179 -3.16 11.17 -19.35
CA THR A 179 -4.22 11.08 -20.36
C THR A 179 -4.17 9.81 -21.18
N LEU A 180 -2.98 9.21 -21.34
CA LEU A 180 -2.78 7.94 -22.03
C LEU A 180 -3.13 6.73 -21.15
N ALA A 181 -3.00 6.84 -19.83
CA ALA A 181 -3.43 5.83 -18.92
C ALA A 181 -4.97 5.70 -18.92
N ARG A 182 -5.48 4.52 -18.58
CA ARG A 182 -6.91 4.29 -18.37
C ARG A 182 -7.40 4.97 -17.11
N GLU A 183 -6.70 4.76 -16.01
CA GLU A 183 -7.03 5.26 -14.68
C GLU A 183 -5.85 5.11 -13.71
N LEU A 184 -5.92 5.86 -12.63
CA LEU A 184 -5.10 5.66 -11.43
C LEU A 184 -6.03 5.33 -10.25
N VAL A 185 -5.68 4.25 -9.52
CA VAL A 185 -6.19 3.98 -8.17
C VAL A 185 -4.99 4.01 -7.24
N TYR A 186 -5.00 4.85 -6.23
CA TYR A 186 -3.88 4.93 -5.31
C TYR A 186 -4.31 4.83 -3.85
N MET A 187 -3.53 4.10 -3.06
CA MET A 187 -3.58 4.11 -1.61
C MET A 187 -2.78 5.31 -1.10
N GLY A 188 -3.41 6.17 -0.37
CA GLY A 188 -2.72 7.30 0.23
C GLY A 188 -3.64 8.42 0.68
N GLY A 189 -3.13 9.21 1.60
CA GLY A 189 -3.84 10.32 2.19
C GLY A 189 -4.78 9.96 3.32
N SER A 190 -5.17 11.00 4.06
CA SER A 190 -6.11 10.93 5.17
C SER A 190 -6.96 12.18 5.18
N LEU A 191 -8.27 12.05 5.25
CA LEU A 191 -9.18 13.20 5.22
C LEU A 191 -9.68 13.58 6.60
N ASN A 192 -10.11 12.63 7.37
CA ASN A 192 -10.53 12.73 8.76
C ASN A 192 -10.92 11.33 9.22
N PRO A 193 -9.98 10.44 9.53
CA PRO A 193 -10.30 9.08 9.89
C PRO A 193 -11.16 9.10 11.16
N ARG A 194 -12.42 8.71 11.01
CA ARG A 194 -13.27 8.36 12.14
C ARG A 194 -12.80 7.02 12.66
N GLN A 195 -11.72 7.05 13.44
CA GLN A 195 -11.09 5.84 13.90
C GLN A 195 -12.05 5.02 14.75
N GLN A 196 -12.28 3.80 14.31
CA GLN A 196 -12.76 2.78 15.19
C GLN A 196 -11.62 2.44 16.17
N ARG A 197 -11.59 3.11 17.31
CA ARG A 197 -10.52 2.95 18.32
C ARG A 197 -10.48 1.57 18.97
N ASN A 198 -11.33 0.64 18.52
CA ASN A 198 -11.50 -0.68 19.12
C ASN A 198 -10.56 -1.74 18.55
N SER A 199 -9.98 -1.50 17.35
CA SER A 199 -8.98 -2.40 16.79
C SER A 199 -7.60 -2.19 17.40
N VAL A 200 -6.76 -3.22 17.34
CA VAL A 200 -5.35 -3.13 17.78
C VAL A 200 -4.62 -2.09 16.97
N SER A 201 -4.76 -2.14 15.63
CA SER A 201 -4.15 -1.20 14.69
C SER A 201 -4.58 0.25 14.96
N ALA A 202 -5.88 0.49 15.18
CA ALA A 202 -6.36 1.83 15.47
C ALA A 202 -5.74 2.41 16.75
N ARG A 203 -5.51 1.60 17.76
CA ARG A 203 -4.84 2.03 18.99
C ARG A 203 -3.37 2.37 18.77
N GLN A 204 -2.69 1.66 17.86
CA GLN A 204 -1.27 1.85 17.57
C GLN A 204 -1.00 3.07 16.72
N PHE A 205 -1.77 3.23 15.65
CA PHE A 205 -1.63 4.34 14.72
C PHE A 205 -2.48 5.56 15.12
N ALA A 206 -3.30 5.46 16.19
CA ALA A 206 -4.16 6.55 16.65
C ALA A 206 -3.39 7.84 16.92
N ARG A 207 -2.15 7.76 17.42
CA ARG A 207 -1.32 8.95 17.69
C ARG A 207 -1.01 9.73 16.42
N GLU A 208 -0.59 9.08 15.35
CA GLU A 208 -0.30 9.74 14.08
C GLU A 208 -1.55 10.44 13.54
N PHE A 209 -2.69 9.77 13.56
CA PHE A 209 -3.94 10.31 13.07
C PHE A 209 -4.58 11.35 14.00
N VAL A 210 -4.38 11.25 15.32
CA VAL A 210 -4.88 12.25 16.27
C VAL A 210 -4.08 13.55 16.19
N HIS A 211 -2.75 13.46 16.07
CA HIS A 211 -1.89 14.63 16.00
C HIS A 211 -1.82 15.26 14.61
N SER A 212 -2.12 14.50 13.57
CA SER A 212 -2.11 14.96 12.18
C SER A 212 -3.13 14.19 11.37
N PRO A 213 -4.43 14.48 11.55
CA PRO A 213 -5.52 13.67 10.99
C PRO A 213 -5.60 13.70 9.46
N ARG A 214 -4.83 14.57 8.79
CA ARG A 214 -4.77 14.69 7.34
C ARG A 214 -3.47 14.16 6.74
N ARG A 215 -2.59 13.63 7.59
CA ARG A 215 -1.28 13.12 7.19
C ARG A 215 -1.33 11.61 7.07
N GLU A 216 -0.82 11.12 5.95
CA GLU A 216 -0.65 9.70 5.70
C GLU A 216 0.77 9.46 5.16
N PHE A 217 1.30 8.25 5.34
CA PHE A 217 2.71 7.95 5.11
C PHE A 217 3.13 8.10 3.63
N ASN A 218 2.41 7.51 2.67
CA ASN A 218 2.77 7.55 1.25
C ASN A 218 2.85 8.97 0.71
N ILE A 219 1.85 9.79 1.07
CA ILE A 219 1.81 11.21 0.66
C ILE A 219 2.91 12.01 1.35
N ARG A 220 3.14 11.77 2.64
CA ARG A 220 4.15 12.49 3.41
C ARG A 220 5.59 12.09 3.05
N TRP A 221 5.80 10.88 2.57
CA TRP A 221 7.13 10.44 2.11
C TRP A 221 7.61 11.30 0.94
N ASP A 222 6.73 11.59 -0.04
CA ASP A 222 7.04 12.45 -1.19
C ASP A 222 5.86 13.37 -1.55
N PRO A 223 5.63 14.45 -0.78
CA PRO A 223 4.51 15.35 -1.03
C PRO A 223 4.57 16.03 -2.40
N GLU A 224 5.76 16.33 -2.89
CA GLU A 224 5.96 16.95 -4.19
C GLU A 224 5.55 16.00 -5.33
N ALA A 225 5.89 14.72 -5.22
CA ALA A 225 5.43 13.72 -6.19
C ALA A 225 3.90 13.56 -6.13
N ALA A 226 3.33 13.49 -4.93
CA ALA A 226 1.89 13.43 -4.76
C ALA A 226 1.19 14.61 -5.42
N ARG A 227 1.68 15.83 -5.23
CA ARG A 227 1.14 17.02 -5.87
C ARG A 227 1.19 16.96 -7.39
N ILE A 228 2.34 16.58 -7.98
CA ILE A 228 2.48 16.40 -9.42
C ILE A 228 1.42 15.43 -9.96
N VAL A 229 1.23 14.30 -9.28
CA VAL A 229 0.27 13.27 -9.69
C VAL A 229 -1.17 13.75 -9.51
N MET A 230 -1.51 14.42 -8.41
CA MET A 230 -2.84 14.95 -8.13
C MET A 230 -3.25 16.07 -9.10
N HIS A 231 -2.29 16.81 -9.67
CA HIS A 231 -2.52 17.83 -10.68
C HIS A 231 -2.49 17.30 -12.12
N ALA A 232 -2.07 16.05 -12.33
CA ALA A 232 -2.02 15.46 -13.66
C ALA A 232 -3.42 15.18 -14.22
N PRO A 233 -3.64 15.33 -15.54
CA PRO A 233 -4.96 15.23 -16.16
C PRO A 233 -5.42 13.78 -16.38
N TRP A 234 -5.60 13.04 -15.31
CA TRP A 234 -6.09 11.66 -15.36
C TRP A 234 -7.49 11.57 -15.94
N ARG A 235 -7.76 10.55 -16.75
CA ARG A 235 -9.14 10.26 -17.21
C ARG A 235 -10.03 9.85 -16.04
N ARG A 236 -9.49 9.15 -15.08
CA ARG A 236 -10.11 8.77 -13.82
C ARG A 236 -9.01 8.60 -12.77
N ILE A 237 -9.21 9.20 -11.62
CA ILE A 237 -8.36 9.04 -10.46
C ILE A 237 -9.22 8.69 -9.26
N THR A 238 -8.83 7.64 -8.54
CA THR A 238 -9.52 7.19 -7.33
C THR A 238 -8.53 7.18 -6.18
N MET A 239 -8.85 7.93 -5.15
CA MET A 239 -8.12 7.95 -3.89
C MET A 239 -8.75 6.93 -2.92
N VAL A 240 -7.93 6.07 -2.37
CA VAL A 240 -8.29 5.14 -1.29
C VAL A 240 -7.49 5.56 -0.06
N PRO A 241 -8.03 6.48 0.75
CA PRO A 241 -7.32 6.98 1.93
C PRO A 241 -7.30 5.96 3.05
N VAL A 242 -6.59 6.26 4.14
CA VAL A 242 -6.60 5.40 5.34
C VAL A 242 -7.97 5.32 6.02
N ASP A 243 -8.86 6.28 5.74
CA ASP A 243 -10.17 6.39 6.37
C ASP A 243 -11.00 5.09 6.27
N PRO A 244 -11.30 4.53 5.07
CA PRO A 244 -12.02 3.26 4.96
C PRO A 244 -11.18 2.05 5.38
N SER A 245 -9.86 2.12 5.25
CA SER A 245 -8.97 0.99 5.56
C SER A 245 -8.92 0.68 7.06
N THR A 246 -9.24 1.65 7.92
CA THR A 246 -9.31 1.41 9.37
C THR A 246 -10.37 0.38 9.77
N ALA A 247 -11.34 0.10 8.89
CA ALA A 247 -12.34 -0.94 9.08
C ALA A 247 -11.88 -2.34 8.61
N THR A 248 -10.73 -2.44 7.95
CA THR A 248 -10.24 -3.67 7.30
C THR A 248 -9.04 -4.26 8.04
N GLU A 249 -9.23 -4.64 9.30
CA GLU A 249 -8.14 -5.23 10.10
C GLU A 249 -7.86 -6.68 9.69
N LEU A 250 -6.59 -7.03 9.47
CA LEU A 250 -6.13 -8.41 9.33
C LEU A 250 -6.25 -9.13 10.67
N THR A 251 -7.44 -9.64 10.98
CA THR A 251 -7.68 -10.38 12.21
C THR A 251 -7.01 -11.77 12.17
N PRO A 252 -6.71 -12.39 13.34
CA PRO A 252 -6.24 -13.78 13.36
C PRO A 252 -7.20 -14.75 12.66
N HIS A 253 -8.51 -14.50 12.77
CA HIS A 253 -9.54 -15.30 12.12
C HIS A 253 -9.47 -15.18 10.59
N LEU A 254 -9.38 -13.98 10.07
CA LEU A 254 -9.26 -13.73 8.63
C LEU A 254 -7.96 -14.33 8.08
N LEU A 255 -6.83 -14.12 8.78
CA LEU A 255 -5.54 -14.68 8.39
C LEU A 255 -5.60 -16.22 8.32
N ALA A 256 -6.23 -16.87 9.30
CA ALA A 256 -6.43 -18.33 9.28
C ALA A 256 -7.25 -18.79 8.08
N ARG A 257 -8.31 -18.08 7.70
CA ARG A 257 -9.13 -18.37 6.51
C ARG A 257 -8.35 -18.18 5.22
N MET A 258 -7.66 -17.07 5.05
CA MET A 258 -6.85 -16.76 3.86
C MET A 258 -5.69 -17.73 3.66
N SER A 259 -5.12 -18.25 4.75
CA SER A 259 -4.00 -19.19 4.72
C SER A 259 -4.38 -20.66 4.81
N ALA A 260 -5.67 -20.98 4.71
CA ALA A 260 -6.19 -22.36 4.89
C ALA A 260 -5.73 -23.33 3.80
N ALA A 261 -5.46 -22.85 2.59
CA ALA A 261 -4.96 -23.68 1.50
C ALA A 261 -3.54 -24.19 1.78
N ASP A 262 -3.30 -25.47 1.46
CA ASP A 262 -1.95 -26.05 1.54
C ASP A 262 -1.14 -25.70 0.28
N THR A 263 -0.88 -24.43 0.11
CA THR A 263 -0.11 -23.84 -0.98
C THR A 263 1.09 -23.09 -0.41
N VAL A 264 2.07 -22.79 -1.26
CA VAL A 264 3.23 -21.94 -0.85
C VAL A 264 2.78 -20.57 -0.39
N ILE A 265 1.76 -20.00 -1.04
CA ILE A 265 1.15 -18.72 -0.65
C ILE A 265 0.47 -18.85 0.73
N GLY A 266 -0.30 -19.91 0.97
CA GLY A 266 -0.89 -20.17 2.29
C GLY A 266 0.18 -20.31 3.37
N GLN A 267 1.31 -20.96 3.08
CA GLN A 267 2.44 -21.09 3.99
C GLN A 267 3.13 -19.73 4.25
N ALA A 268 3.27 -18.89 3.25
CA ALA A 268 3.82 -17.53 3.39
C ALA A 268 2.88 -16.65 4.23
N LEU A 269 1.57 -16.72 3.99
CA LEU A 269 0.56 -15.99 4.76
C LEU A 269 0.58 -16.36 6.24
N ARG A 270 0.74 -17.62 6.57
CA ARG A 270 0.84 -18.07 7.99
C ARG A 270 2.01 -17.45 8.75
N ARG A 271 2.95 -16.81 8.06
CA ARG A 271 4.09 -16.10 8.67
C ARG A 271 3.81 -14.62 8.95
N ARG A 272 2.68 -14.07 8.44
CA ARG A 272 2.31 -12.69 8.73
C ARG A 272 1.78 -12.54 10.16
N GLU A 273 2.07 -11.40 10.74
CA GLU A 273 1.47 -10.98 12.00
C GLU A 273 0.11 -10.34 11.73
N PRO A 274 -0.94 -10.69 12.48
CA PRO A 274 -2.23 -10.04 12.40
C PRO A 274 -2.21 -8.66 13.08
N GLY A 275 -3.29 -7.89 12.89
CA GLY A 275 -3.51 -6.65 13.63
C GLY A 275 -3.25 -5.37 12.81
N PHE A 276 -3.02 -5.49 11.51
CA PHE A 276 -2.83 -4.34 10.63
C PHE A 276 -4.08 -4.06 9.81
N PRO A 277 -4.39 -2.78 9.53
CA PRO A 277 -5.31 -2.44 8.45
C PRO A 277 -4.76 -2.94 7.11
N MET A 278 -5.64 -3.33 6.23
CA MET A 278 -5.28 -3.82 4.91
C MET A 278 -5.40 -2.69 3.88
N TRP A 279 -4.45 -1.75 3.91
CA TRP A 279 -4.46 -0.54 3.10
C TRP A 279 -4.32 -0.85 1.60
N ASP A 280 -3.29 -1.57 1.23
CA ASP A 280 -2.88 -1.86 -0.14
C ASP A 280 -3.78 -2.92 -0.77
N GLU A 281 -4.15 -3.90 0.03
CA GLU A 281 -5.12 -4.91 -0.35
C GLU A 281 -6.47 -4.29 -0.69
N LEU A 282 -6.91 -3.29 0.09
CA LEU A 282 -8.17 -2.60 -0.17
C LEU A 282 -8.12 -1.78 -1.46
N ALA A 283 -7.03 -1.03 -1.70
CA ALA A 283 -6.88 -0.26 -2.94
C ALA A 283 -6.87 -1.18 -4.17
N THR A 284 -6.17 -2.30 -4.08
CA THR A 284 -6.11 -3.31 -5.14
C THR A 284 -7.47 -3.98 -5.36
N ALA A 285 -8.18 -4.33 -4.29
CA ALA A 285 -9.52 -4.91 -4.35
C ALA A 285 -10.53 -3.94 -4.97
N LEU A 286 -10.48 -2.66 -4.63
CA LEU A 286 -11.34 -1.61 -5.21
C LEU A 286 -11.05 -1.37 -6.69
N TRP A 287 -9.83 -1.61 -7.16
CA TRP A 287 -9.56 -1.63 -8.59
C TRP A 287 -10.15 -2.86 -9.27
N LEU A 288 -10.09 -4.04 -8.64
CA LEU A 288 -10.66 -5.29 -9.16
C LEU A 288 -12.19 -5.22 -9.18
N GLN A 289 -12.80 -4.83 -8.07
CA GLN A 289 -14.23 -4.78 -7.82
C GLN A 289 -14.62 -3.41 -7.24
N PRO A 290 -14.83 -2.39 -8.10
CA PRO A 290 -15.18 -1.03 -7.66
C PRO A 290 -16.49 -0.94 -6.86
N GLU A 291 -17.37 -1.94 -7.00
CA GLU A 291 -18.61 -2.07 -6.24
C GLU A 291 -18.43 -2.35 -4.75
N LEU A 292 -17.23 -2.75 -4.31
CA LEU A 292 -16.90 -2.83 -2.89
C LEU A 292 -16.99 -1.47 -2.19
N ALA A 293 -16.84 -0.35 -2.92
CA ALA A 293 -17.00 0.98 -2.37
C ALA A 293 -18.49 1.29 -2.16
N THR A 294 -18.90 1.39 -0.90
CA THR A 294 -20.29 1.70 -0.50
C THR A 294 -20.56 3.20 -0.39
N GLN A 295 -19.52 3.99 -0.16
CA GLN A 295 -19.60 5.45 -0.17
C GLN A 295 -18.41 6.06 -0.89
N VAL A 296 -18.69 6.82 -1.95
CA VAL A 296 -17.70 7.54 -2.77
C VAL A 296 -18.15 8.97 -2.94
N GLU A 297 -17.24 9.91 -2.78
CA GLU A 297 -17.48 11.33 -3.02
C GLU A 297 -16.51 11.84 -4.08
N THR A 298 -16.93 12.87 -4.82
CA THR A 298 -16.04 13.60 -5.71
C THR A 298 -15.50 14.83 -4.97
N LEU A 299 -14.18 14.85 -4.77
CA LEU A 299 -13.47 15.98 -4.16
C LEU A 299 -12.36 16.45 -5.07
N TYR A 300 -12.02 17.72 -5.00
CA TYR A 300 -10.75 18.24 -5.50
C TYR A 300 -9.71 18.04 -4.42
N VAL A 301 -8.57 17.43 -4.77
CA VAL A 301 -7.56 17.02 -3.79
C VAL A 301 -6.20 17.58 -4.19
N ASP A 302 -5.47 18.06 -3.21
CA ASP A 302 -4.07 18.47 -3.31
C ASP A 302 -3.33 18.06 -2.03
N THR A 303 -2.03 18.28 -1.98
CA THR A 303 -1.21 18.08 -0.79
C THR A 303 -0.42 19.33 -0.46
N ASN A 304 -0.22 19.59 0.83
CA ASN A 304 0.60 20.70 1.29
C ASN A 304 2.10 20.38 1.09
N THR A 305 2.75 21.16 0.24
CA THR A 305 4.21 21.07 -0.01
C THR A 305 5.01 22.18 0.69
N ALA A 306 4.36 23.05 1.47
CA ALA A 306 5.09 24.01 2.30
C ALA A 306 5.76 23.30 3.47
N PHE A 307 7.03 23.66 3.75
CA PHE A 307 7.74 23.08 4.88
C PHE A 307 7.28 23.71 6.21
N ASP A 308 6.05 23.38 6.59
CA ASP A 308 5.39 23.83 7.82
C ASP A 308 4.84 22.62 8.61
N ALA A 309 4.03 22.88 9.63
CA ALA A 309 3.44 21.81 10.45
C ALA A 309 2.55 20.85 9.66
N GLY A 310 2.00 21.30 8.53
CA GLY A 310 1.14 20.51 7.65
C GLY A 310 1.85 19.89 6.43
N TYR A 311 3.17 19.88 6.37
CA TYR A 311 3.91 19.29 5.24
C TYR A 311 3.49 17.85 4.98
N GLY A 312 2.97 17.58 3.80
CA GLY A 312 2.40 16.29 3.41
C GLY A 312 0.94 16.06 3.84
N ASP A 313 0.27 17.05 4.44
CA ASP A 313 -1.16 16.95 4.75
C ASP A 313 -2.01 17.03 3.47
N ILE A 314 -3.10 16.26 3.43
CA ILE A 314 -4.09 16.33 2.35
C ILE A 314 -4.95 17.59 2.50
N LEU A 315 -5.13 18.27 1.38
CA LEU A 315 -6.06 19.36 1.20
C LEU A 315 -7.19 18.90 0.30
N SER A 316 -8.43 19.14 0.69
CA SER A 316 -9.59 18.70 -0.10
C SER A 316 -10.72 19.70 -0.09
N TRP A 317 -11.42 19.81 -1.20
CA TRP A 317 -12.52 20.74 -1.41
C TRP A 317 -13.68 20.05 -2.14
N ALA A 318 -14.89 20.38 -1.74
CA ALA A 318 -16.06 20.04 -2.52
C ALA A 318 -16.02 20.78 -3.89
N PRO A 319 -16.65 20.21 -4.94
CA PRO A 319 -16.72 20.86 -6.25
C PRO A 319 -17.24 22.29 -6.16
N GLY A 320 -16.52 23.22 -6.78
CA GLY A 320 -16.83 24.65 -6.78
C GLY A 320 -16.18 25.46 -5.67
N TYR A 321 -15.47 24.82 -4.73
CA TYR A 321 -14.77 25.49 -3.63
C TYR A 321 -13.25 25.36 -3.72
N GLN A 322 -12.73 24.63 -4.71
CA GLN A 322 -11.30 24.50 -4.95
C GLN A 322 -10.66 25.84 -5.36
N PRO A 323 -9.40 26.10 -5.01
CA PRO A 323 -8.69 27.33 -5.34
C PRO A 323 -8.39 27.51 -6.84
N GLY A 324 -8.42 26.45 -7.65
CA GLY A 324 -8.17 26.51 -9.10
C GLY A 324 -6.68 26.65 -9.43
N LEU A 325 -5.82 25.99 -8.65
CA LEU A 325 -4.37 26.00 -8.83
C LEU A 325 -3.85 24.78 -9.60
N GLY A 326 -4.74 23.96 -10.14
CA GLY A 326 -4.40 22.77 -10.93
C GLY A 326 -4.88 21.45 -10.32
N GLU A 327 -5.44 21.49 -9.11
CA GLU A 327 -6.03 20.33 -8.45
C GLU A 327 -7.13 19.70 -9.32
N GLN A 328 -7.17 18.37 -9.36
CA GLN A 328 -8.13 17.60 -10.14
C GLN A 328 -9.23 17.03 -9.27
N ALA A 329 -10.42 16.86 -9.88
CA ALA A 329 -11.51 16.12 -9.25
C ALA A 329 -11.16 14.64 -9.15
N GLN A 330 -11.23 14.07 -7.95
CA GLN A 330 -10.94 12.68 -7.64
C GLN A 330 -12.15 11.98 -7.04
N ARG A 331 -12.28 10.71 -7.31
CA ARG A 331 -13.20 9.83 -6.60
C ARG A 331 -12.54 9.43 -5.29
N VAL A 332 -13.10 9.83 -4.17
CA VAL A 332 -12.57 9.53 -2.83
C VAL A 332 -13.47 8.50 -2.16
N VAL A 333 -12.88 7.39 -1.74
CA VAL A 333 -13.60 6.30 -1.09
C VAL A 333 -13.68 6.57 0.42
N HIS A 334 -14.89 6.61 0.95
CA HIS A 334 -15.15 6.85 2.38
C HIS A 334 -15.56 5.59 3.15
N ALA A 335 -16.23 4.65 2.48
CA ALA A 335 -16.67 3.41 3.10
C ALA A 335 -16.69 2.26 2.09
N VAL A 336 -16.56 1.05 2.61
CA VAL A 336 -16.48 -0.18 1.84
C VAL A 336 -17.32 -1.28 2.48
N ASP A 337 -17.72 -2.26 1.68
CA ASP A 337 -18.30 -3.51 2.17
C ASP A 337 -17.14 -4.42 2.64
N VAL A 338 -16.90 -4.43 3.95
CA VAL A 338 -15.79 -5.18 4.57
C VAL A 338 -15.98 -6.68 4.40
N GLU A 339 -17.21 -7.19 4.52
CA GLU A 339 -17.48 -8.62 4.41
C GLU A 339 -17.22 -9.12 2.98
N ALA A 340 -17.68 -8.39 1.98
CA ALA A 340 -17.41 -8.70 0.58
C ALA A 340 -15.93 -8.59 0.23
N PHE A 341 -15.22 -7.61 0.80
CA PHE A 341 -13.77 -7.46 0.65
C PHE A 341 -13.01 -8.65 1.25
N GLU A 342 -13.32 -9.04 2.49
CA GLU A 342 -12.70 -10.20 3.13
C GLU A 342 -12.97 -11.50 2.34
N GLN A 343 -14.18 -11.67 1.82
CA GLN A 343 -14.52 -12.83 1.01
C GLN A 343 -13.72 -12.86 -0.30
N LEU A 344 -13.55 -11.72 -0.98
CA LEU A 344 -12.70 -11.62 -2.17
C LEU A 344 -11.26 -12.07 -1.86
N LEU A 345 -10.69 -11.61 -0.75
CA LEU A 345 -9.35 -12.01 -0.31
C LEU A 345 -9.26 -13.52 -0.12
N ILE A 346 -10.19 -14.11 0.61
CA ILE A 346 -10.22 -15.54 0.88
C ILE A 346 -10.31 -16.33 -0.42
N ASP A 347 -11.24 -15.98 -1.30
CA ASP A 347 -11.45 -16.69 -2.57
C ASP A 347 -10.20 -16.66 -3.45
N ARG A 348 -9.53 -15.52 -3.54
CA ARG A 348 -8.32 -15.36 -4.37
C ARG A 348 -7.08 -16.02 -3.75
N LEU A 349 -6.87 -15.88 -2.44
CA LEU A 349 -5.66 -16.41 -1.80
C LEU A 349 -5.72 -17.92 -1.55
N THR A 350 -6.91 -18.51 -1.52
CA THR A 350 -7.09 -19.97 -1.41
C THR A 350 -7.28 -20.67 -2.76
N ALA A 351 -7.36 -19.92 -3.87
CA ALA A 351 -7.50 -20.49 -5.21
C ALA A 351 -6.27 -21.34 -5.60
N ALA A 352 -6.46 -22.22 -6.57
CA ALA A 352 -5.35 -23.00 -7.13
C ALA A 352 -4.31 -22.09 -7.76
N GLN A 353 -3.03 -22.38 -7.50
CA GLN A 353 -1.91 -21.53 -7.88
C GLN A 353 -1.00 -22.25 -8.88
N PRO A 354 -0.33 -21.51 -9.77
CA PRO A 354 0.80 -22.05 -10.51
C PRO A 354 1.87 -22.58 -9.55
N PRO A 355 2.66 -23.60 -9.96
CA PRO A 355 3.73 -24.11 -9.11
C PRO A 355 4.77 -23.00 -8.81
N ALA A 356 5.16 -22.90 -7.55
CA ALA A 356 6.24 -22.02 -7.15
C ALA A 356 7.55 -22.44 -7.85
N VAL A 357 8.40 -21.44 -8.12
CA VAL A 357 9.74 -21.62 -8.68
C VAL A 357 10.78 -21.04 -7.73
N GLY A 358 12.04 -21.48 -7.90
CA GLY A 358 13.13 -21.04 -7.06
C GLY A 358 13.27 -21.85 -5.77
N LEU A 359 13.86 -21.24 -4.74
CA LEU A 359 14.14 -21.89 -3.47
C LEU A 359 12.87 -22.10 -2.64
N PRO A 360 12.76 -23.20 -1.86
CA PRO A 360 11.65 -23.37 -0.94
C PRO A 360 11.64 -22.27 0.14
N LEU A 361 10.51 -22.14 0.84
CA LEU A 361 10.45 -21.26 2.01
C LEU A 361 11.47 -21.76 3.06
N PRO A 362 12.24 -20.85 3.71
CA PRO A 362 13.12 -21.23 4.79
C PRO A 362 12.30 -21.79 5.97
N PRO A 363 12.89 -22.65 6.83
CA PRO A 363 12.20 -23.10 8.02
C PRO A 363 11.83 -21.92 8.93
N LEU A 364 10.75 -22.06 9.70
CA LEU A 364 10.40 -21.07 10.72
C LEU A 364 11.53 -20.99 11.76
N PRO A 365 11.83 -19.79 12.29
CA PRO A 365 12.77 -19.65 13.40
C PRO A 365 12.37 -20.53 14.59
N PRO A 366 13.32 -21.09 15.33
CA PRO A 366 13.03 -21.88 16.53
C PRO A 366 12.22 -21.03 17.55
N GLY A 367 11.04 -21.49 17.94
CA GLY A 367 10.18 -20.85 18.92
C GLY A 367 8.94 -20.13 18.39
N GLU A 368 8.82 -19.79 17.10
CA GLU A 368 7.62 -19.18 16.54
C GLU A 368 6.48 -20.20 16.25
N GLY A 369 6.83 -21.44 15.95
CA GLY A 369 5.83 -22.50 15.75
C GLY A 369 5.10 -22.94 17.03
N ALA A 370 5.70 -22.76 18.20
CA ALA A 370 5.11 -23.17 19.48
C ALA A 370 4.18 -22.09 20.06
N ARG A 371 4.41 -20.81 19.78
CA ARG A 371 3.53 -19.73 20.28
C ARG A 371 2.17 -19.66 19.58
N ARG A 372 2.05 -20.17 18.36
CA ARG A 372 0.79 -20.14 17.57
C ARG A 372 -0.14 -21.32 17.86
N ALA A 373 0.34 -22.39 18.48
CA ALA A 373 -0.50 -23.54 18.83
C ALA A 373 -1.23 -23.37 20.18
N ASP A 374 -0.74 -22.49 21.05
CA ASP A 374 -1.24 -22.33 22.41
C ASP A 374 -2.25 -21.15 22.59
N GLU A 375 -2.40 -20.28 21.58
CA GLU A 375 -3.31 -19.12 21.65
C GLU A 375 -4.76 -19.44 21.20
N GLY A 376 -5.08 -20.72 21.03
CA GLY A 376 -6.39 -21.21 20.56
C GLY A 376 -7.51 -21.28 21.61
N THR A 377 -7.34 -20.72 22.82
CA THR A 377 -8.43 -20.68 23.79
C THR A 377 -8.60 -19.26 24.35
N PRO A 378 -9.71 -18.56 24.10
CA PRO A 378 -9.94 -17.26 24.70
C PRO A 378 -10.20 -17.45 26.21
N ALA A 379 -9.24 -17.08 27.02
CA ALA A 379 -9.52 -16.83 28.44
C ALA A 379 -10.36 -15.54 28.54
N ASP A 380 -11.60 -15.72 28.94
CA ASP A 380 -12.53 -14.69 29.35
C ASP A 380 -11.90 -13.76 30.41
N LYS A 381 -11.53 -12.55 29.99
CA LYS A 381 -11.14 -11.47 30.92
C LYS A 381 -11.97 -10.23 30.60
N ASN A 382 -13.24 -10.29 30.97
CA ASN A 382 -14.01 -9.12 31.36
C ASN A 382 -13.43 -8.56 32.66
N ALA A 383 -12.55 -7.57 32.54
CA ALA A 383 -12.25 -6.65 33.61
C ALA A 383 -11.96 -5.30 32.97
N MET A 384 -12.96 -4.47 32.87
CA MET A 384 -12.83 -3.04 32.60
C MET A 384 -12.08 -2.37 33.76
N PRO A 385 -11.04 -1.57 33.49
CA PRO A 385 -10.63 -0.55 34.46
C PRO A 385 -11.47 0.70 34.25
N ALA A 386 -11.76 1.33 35.38
CA ALA A 386 -12.68 2.42 35.59
C ALA A 386 -12.42 3.70 34.78
N GLU A 387 -13.49 4.41 34.58
CA GLU A 387 -13.75 5.75 34.12
C GLU A 387 -12.61 6.76 34.35
N TYR A 388 -12.21 7.45 33.27
CA TYR A 388 -11.56 8.74 33.38
C TYR A 388 -12.62 9.82 33.42
N ASP A 389 -12.83 10.39 34.60
CA ASP A 389 -13.58 11.61 34.82
C ASP A 389 -12.93 12.77 34.08
N ASN A 390 -13.68 13.36 33.17
CA ASN A 390 -13.38 14.67 32.60
C ASN A 390 -13.95 15.73 33.52
N GLU A 391 -13.13 16.35 34.36
CA GLU A 391 -13.44 17.66 34.91
C GLU A 391 -12.96 18.75 33.96
N PRO A 392 -13.78 19.76 33.63
CA PRO A 392 -13.34 20.89 32.84
C PRO A 392 -12.60 21.88 33.75
N ALA A 393 -11.35 22.19 33.37
CA ALA A 393 -10.61 23.29 33.99
C ALA A 393 -11.22 24.63 33.59
N ALA A 394 -11.46 25.46 34.60
CA ALA A 394 -11.93 26.84 34.53
C ALA A 394 -10.90 27.81 33.92
#